data_bc95469b7c3fe722a50c7c3e4dc72a7f
#
_entry.id   bc95469b7c3fe722a50c7c3e4dc72a7f
#
_cell.length_a   1.000
_cell.length_b   1.000
_cell.length_c   1.000
_cell.angle_alpha   90.00
_cell.angle_beta   90.00
_cell.angle_gamma   90.00
#
_symmetry.space_group_name_H-M   'P 1'
#
loop_
_entity.id
_entity.type
_entity.pdbx_description
1 polymer ?
#
loop_
_entity_poly.entity_id
_entity_poly.type
_entity_poly.pdbx_seq_one_letter_code
_entity_poly.pdbx_strand_id
1 'polypeptide(L)'
;MDKDAMITYLIGELKKENLELHDLIIPEELEEKQKLLRALFNTRKPKAASTQFLTIQDLYLQVRKGERGFVQLSSLQPIPQDDRIYLWKGDITRLEVDAIVNAANKTLLGCMKPLHDCVDNAIHTYAGVQLRQACFELILEQGYEEPVGMAKITPAYNLPSAFVIHTVGPKIVDQPTQIDEDLLAKSYLSVLALAEKNNIESIAIPCLSTGDFNFPKQKAAKIAIQTVKTFINESSIIKKVIFNVFDDENLAIYQKLLAE
;
A
#
# COMPACT_ATOMS: atom_id res chain seq x y z
N MET A 1 -15.34 16.12 18.72
CA MET A 1 -16.30 15.39 17.85
C MET A 1 -16.06 13.91 18.10
N ASP A 2 -17.11 13.16 18.39
CA ASP A 2 -16.99 11.70 18.52
C ASP A 2 -16.86 11.02 17.14
N LYS A 3 -16.57 9.72 17.16
CA LYS A 3 -16.31 8.95 15.93
C LYS A 3 -17.53 8.91 14.99
N ASP A 4 -18.74 8.77 15.53
CA ASP A 4 -19.96 8.72 14.75
C ASP A 4 -20.23 10.06 14.04
N ALA A 5 -20.07 11.15 14.74
CA ALA A 5 -20.22 12.50 14.18
C ALA A 5 -19.16 12.79 13.11
N MET A 6 -17.91 12.33 13.28
CA MET A 6 -16.87 12.45 12.24
C MET A 6 -17.26 11.72 10.97
N ILE A 7 -17.70 10.46 11.08
CA ILE A 7 -18.12 9.63 9.94
C ILE A 7 -19.31 10.27 9.22
N THR A 8 -20.32 10.69 9.97
CA THR A 8 -21.53 11.32 9.42
C THR A 8 -21.19 12.61 8.66
N TYR A 9 -20.30 13.45 9.21
CA TYR A 9 -19.79 14.62 8.53
C TYR A 9 -19.08 14.28 7.23
N LEU A 10 -18.12 13.34 7.27
CA LEU A 10 -17.33 12.95 6.09
C LEU A 10 -18.22 12.37 4.98
N ILE A 11 -19.18 11.50 5.32
CA ILE A 11 -20.16 10.98 4.35
C ILE A 11 -20.97 12.15 3.75
N GLY A 12 -21.44 13.09 4.59
CA GLY A 12 -22.20 14.25 4.14
C GLY A 12 -21.43 15.11 3.13
N GLU A 13 -20.14 15.36 3.37
CA GLU A 13 -19.30 16.11 2.43
C GLU A 13 -19.05 15.33 1.11
N LEU A 14 -18.81 14.02 1.20
CA LEU A 14 -18.61 13.17 0.02
C LEU A 14 -19.89 13.07 -0.85
N LYS A 15 -21.06 13.06 -0.23
CA LYS A 15 -22.35 13.16 -0.94
C LYS A 15 -22.47 14.44 -1.76
N LYS A 16 -22.03 15.58 -1.21
CA LYS A 16 -22.07 16.87 -1.91
C LYS A 16 -21.12 16.91 -3.12
N GLU A 17 -20.07 16.11 -3.11
CA GLU A 17 -19.11 16.05 -4.22
C GLU A 17 -19.64 15.31 -5.47
N ASN A 18 -20.64 14.44 -5.32
CA ASN A 18 -21.19 13.61 -6.39
C ASN A 18 -22.72 13.61 -6.36
N LEU A 19 -23.34 14.17 -7.40
CA LEU A 19 -24.80 14.24 -7.53
C LEU A 19 -25.50 12.89 -7.50
N GLU A 20 -24.84 11.83 -7.98
CA GLU A 20 -25.37 10.45 -7.95
C GLU A 20 -25.55 9.92 -6.52
N LEU A 21 -24.86 10.51 -5.56
CA LEU A 21 -24.96 10.15 -4.15
C LEU A 21 -25.97 10.99 -3.36
N HIS A 22 -26.66 11.92 -4.01
CA HIS A 22 -27.56 12.84 -3.32
C HIS A 22 -28.63 12.12 -2.49
N ASP A 23 -29.22 11.08 -3.02
CA ASP A 23 -30.28 10.29 -2.37
C ASP A 23 -29.75 9.14 -1.51
N LEU A 24 -28.43 9.01 -1.36
CA LEU A 24 -27.83 7.99 -0.53
C LEU A 24 -28.25 8.16 0.94
N ILE A 25 -28.86 7.14 1.51
CA ILE A 25 -29.26 7.11 2.92
C ILE A 25 -28.04 6.74 3.77
N ILE A 26 -27.73 7.56 4.78
CA ILE A 26 -26.67 7.23 5.75
C ILE A 26 -27.26 6.24 6.76
N PRO A 27 -26.64 5.06 6.94
CA PRO A 27 -27.09 4.09 7.92
C PRO A 27 -27.11 4.66 9.34
N GLU A 28 -27.89 4.05 10.24
CA GLU A 28 -27.87 4.42 11.66
C GLU A 28 -26.71 3.72 12.39
N GLU A 29 -26.49 2.44 12.09
CA GLU A 29 -25.47 1.62 12.73
C GLU A 29 -24.05 2.07 12.39
N LEU A 30 -23.22 2.22 13.42
CA LEU A 30 -21.85 2.73 13.30
C LEU A 30 -20.97 1.88 12.37
N GLU A 31 -21.10 0.56 12.40
CA GLU A 31 -20.35 -0.34 11.53
C GLU A 31 -20.71 -0.15 10.06
N GLU A 32 -22.00 -0.02 9.76
CA GLU A 32 -22.47 0.23 8.40
C GLU A 32 -22.06 1.61 7.89
N LYS A 33 -22.08 2.64 8.75
CA LYS A 33 -21.49 3.95 8.42
C LYS A 33 -20.00 3.86 8.08
N GLN A 34 -19.22 3.08 8.83
CA GLN A 34 -17.80 2.87 8.55
C GLN A 34 -17.57 2.17 7.21
N LYS A 35 -18.36 1.15 6.89
CA LYS A 35 -18.32 0.46 5.59
C LYS A 35 -18.67 1.43 4.45
N LEU A 36 -19.71 2.21 4.63
CA LEU A 36 -20.12 3.22 3.65
C LEU A 36 -19.04 4.27 3.43
N LEU A 37 -18.48 4.84 4.50
CA LEU A 37 -17.39 5.82 4.40
C LEU A 37 -16.17 5.23 3.67
N ARG A 38 -15.79 3.98 3.99
CA ARG A 38 -14.71 3.29 3.27
C ARG A 38 -15.04 3.14 1.78
N ALA A 39 -16.25 2.72 1.43
CA ALA A 39 -16.68 2.59 0.05
C ALA A 39 -16.60 3.94 -0.70
N LEU A 40 -17.02 5.02 -0.07
CA LEU A 40 -16.94 6.37 -0.62
C LEU A 40 -15.49 6.85 -0.78
N PHE A 41 -14.60 6.60 0.18
CA PHE A 41 -13.17 6.86 0.04
C PHE A 41 -12.55 6.08 -1.11
N ASN A 42 -12.95 4.81 -1.30
CA ASN A 42 -12.43 3.98 -2.40
C ASN A 42 -12.80 4.53 -3.77
N THR A 43 -14.03 5.05 -3.92
CA THR A 43 -14.56 5.53 -5.23
C THR A 43 -14.38 7.01 -5.47
N ARG A 44 -13.94 7.79 -4.47
CA ARG A 44 -13.73 9.23 -4.63
C ARG A 44 -12.66 9.51 -5.69
N LYS A 45 -13.02 10.27 -6.71
CA LYS A 45 -12.05 10.73 -7.73
C LYS A 45 -11.02 11.68 -7.11
N PRO A 46 -9.79 11.78 -7.69
CA PRO A 46 -8.82 12.77 -7.24
C PRO A 46 -9.41 14.18 -7.35
N LYS A 47 -9.44 14.87 -6.24
CA LYS A 47 -9.95 16.23 -6.12
C LYS A 47 -9.45 16.84 -4.82
N ALA A 48 -9.05 18.09 -4.84
CA ALA A 48 -8.70 18.82 -3.64
C ALA A 48 -9.86 18.78 -2.63
N ALA A 49 -9.56 18.55 -1.38
CA ALA A 49 -10.53 18.56 -0.29
C ALA A 49 -10.34 19.82 0.56
N SER A 50 -11.41 20.28 1.22
CA SER A 50 -11.32 21.44 2.13
C SER A 50 -10.44 21.12 3.34
N THR A 51 -9.82 22.13 3.92
CA THR A 51 -9.04 21.99 5.16
C THR A 51 -9.87 21.35 6.28
N GLN A 52 -11.14 21.72 6.40
CA GLN A 52 -12.02 21.15 7.41
C GLN A 52 -12.26 19.65 7.18
N PHE A 53 -12.51 19.23 5.92
CA PHE A 53 -12.66 17.83 5.57
C PHE A 53 -11.40 17.04 5.95
N LEU A 54 -10.22 17.54 5.56
CA LEU A 54 -8.94 16.88 5.85
C LEU A 54 -8.70 16.78 7.35
N THR A 55 -8.94 17.84 8.11
CA THR A 55 -8.79 17.81 9.57
C THR A 55 -9.66 16.73 10.22
N ILE A 56 -10.93 16.64 9.83
CA ILE A 56 -11.86 15.65 10.40
C ILE A 56 -11.52 14.23 9.94
N GLN A 57 -11.15 14.06 8.66
CA GLN A 57 -10.67 12.80 8.15
C GLN A 57 -9.44 12.31 8.90
N ASP A 58 -8.46 13.18 9.10
CA ASP A 58 -7.20 12.81 9.76
C ASP A 58 -7.46 12.42 11.22
N LEU A 59 -8.31 13.16 11.95
CA LEU A 59 -8.75 12.77 13.29
C LEU A 59 -9.42 11.39 13.29
N TYR A 60 -10.35 11.15 12.37
CA TYR A 60 -11.01 9.85 12.22
C TYR A 60 -10.00 8.72 11.95
N LEU A 61 -9.08 8.92 11.00
CA LEU A 61 -8.09 7.91 10.64
C LEU A 61 -7.08 7.65 11.77
N GLN A 62 -6.73 8.66 12.59
CA GLN A 62 -5.92 8.44 13.78
C GLN A 62 -6.68 7.62 14.84
N VAL A 63 -7.98 7.84 15.04
CA VAL A 63 -8.81 6.97 15.90
C VAL A 63 -8.80 5.53 15.35
N ARG A 64 -9.01 5.36 14.04
CA ARG A 64 -8.97 4.04 13.39
C ARG A 64 -7.61 3.35 13.52
N LYS A 65 -6.51 4.10 13.39
CA LYS A 65 -5.15 3.59 13.62
C LYS A 65 -4.99 3.07 15.05
N GLY A 66 -5.46 3.81 16.05
CA GLY A 66 -5.43 3.36 17.45
C GLY A 66 -6.25 2.09 17.69
N GLU A 67 -7.47 2.00 17.12
CA GLU A 67 -8.34 0.81 17.25
C GLU A 67 -7.74 -0.43 16.58
N ARG A 68 -7.10 -0.29 15.42
CA ARG A 68 -6.47 -1.40 14.69
C ARG A 68 -5.12 -1.80 15.29
N GLY A 69 -4.52 -0.92 16.07
CA GLY A 69 -3.15 -1.02 16.55
C GLY A 69 -2.14 -0.90 15.39
N PHE A 70 -0.89 -0.65 15.74
CA PHE A 70 0.24 -0.65 14.81
C PHE A 70 1.34 -1.59 15.32
N VAL A 71 2.24 -1.97 14.44
CA VAL A 71 3.31 -2.94 14.71
C VAL A 71 4.64 -2.23 14.55
N GLN A 72 5.36 -2.10 15.66
CA GLN A 72 6.70 -1.52 15.65
C GLN A 72 7.71 -2.51 15.10
N LEU A 73 8.61 -2.04 14.27
CA LEU A 73 9.69 -2.86 13.71
C LEU A 73 10.53 -3.54 14.80
N SER A 74 10.74 -2.88 15.94
CA SER A 74 11.45 -3.43 17.09
C SER A 74 10.78 -4.67 17.72
N SER A 75 9.49 -4.89 17.45
CA SER A 75 8.76 -6.09 17.91
C SER A 75 8.90 -7.29 16.97
N LEU A 76 9.45 -7.09 15.78
CA LEU A 76 9.69 -8.16 14.82
C LEU A 76 11.05 -8.79 15.01
N GLN A 77 11.17 -10.06 14.63
CA GLN A 77 12.45 -10.77 14.64
C GLN A 77 12.95 -10.92 13.20
N PRO A 78 14.24 -10.68 12.94
CA PRO A 78 14.82 -10.96 11.65
C PRO A 78 14.89 -12.48 11.40
N ILE A 79 15.10 -12.86 10.14
CA ILE A 79 15.37 -14.26 9.83
C ILE A 79 16.76 -14.68 10.38
N PRO A 80 16.96 -15.96 10.73
CA PRO A 80 18.24 -16.42 11.30
C PRO A 80 19.44 -16.23 10.38
N GLN A 81 19.24 -16.16 9.06
CA GLN A 81 20.28 -16.10 8.04
C GLN A 81 20.77 -14.68 7.73
N ASP A 82 19.94 -13.64 8.00
CA ASP A 82 20.29 -12.22 7.75
C ASP A 82 19.49 -11.30 8.67
N ASP A 83 20.17 -10.56 9.53
CA ASP A 83 19.57 -9.66 10.51
C ASP A 83 18.91 -8.42 9.91
N ARG A 84 19.08 -8.19 8.61
CA ARG A 84 18.44 -7.13 7.83
C ARG A 84 17.10 -7.56 7.21
N ILE A 85 16.82 -8.85 7.15
CA ILE A 85 15.63 -9.40 6.49
C ILE A 85 14.63 -9.90 7.53
N TYR A 86 13.39 -9.52 7.35
CA TYR A 86 12.26 -9.89 8.19
C TYR A 86 11.17 -10.53 7.33
N LEU A 87 10.44 -11.47 7.91
CA LEU A 87 9.22 -12.02 7.32
C LEU A 87 8.07 -11.77 8.31
N TRP A 88 7.06 -11.07 7.85
CA TRP A 88 5.91 -10.75 8.70
C TRP A 88 4.59 -10.98 7.97
N LYS A 89 3.67 -11.72 8.63
CA LYS A 89 2.30 -11.93 8.13
C LYS A 89 1.36 -10.94 8.80
N GLY A 90 0.71 -10.10 7.98
CA GLY A 90 -0.29 -9.16 8.48
C GLY A 90 -0.61 -8.04 7.49
N ASP A 91 -1.41 -7.09 7.95
CA ASP A 91 -1.81 -5.93 7.18
C ASP A 91 -0.70 -4.87 7.17
N ILE A 92 -0.05 -4.68 6.02
CA ILE A 92 1.09 -3.77 5.81
C ILE A 92 0.80 -2.34 6.27
N THR A 93 -0.47 -1.91 6.25
CA THR A 93 -0.89 -0.57 6.68
C THR A 93 -0.79 -0.34 8.20
N ARG A 94 -0.40 -1.39 8.94
CA ARG A 94 -0.16 -1.32 10.39
C ARG A 94 1.32 -1.24 10.77
N LEU A 95 2.24 -1.39 9.80
CA LEU A 95 3.67 -1.37 10.06
C LEU A 95 4.20 0.06 10.28
N GLU A 96 4.90 0.26 11.38
CA GLU A 96 5.65 1.48 11.69
C GLU A 96 7.09 1.31 11.19
N VAL A 97 7.31 1.69 9.93
CA VAL A 97 8.58 1.64 9.20
C VAL A 97 8.74 2.93 8.40
N ASP A 98 9.93 3.21 7.85
CA ASP A 98 10.10 4.43 7.05
C ASP A 98 9.23 4.40 5.81
N ALA A 99 9.16 3.28 5.10
CA ALA A 99 8.31 3.15 3.92
C ALA A 99 7.60 1.80 3.84
N ILE A 100 6.37 1.82 3.32
CA ILE A 100 5.68 0.64 2.83
C ILE A 100 5.55 0.71 1.31
N VAL A 101 5.48 -0.45 0.66
CA VAL A 101 5.32 -0.53 -0.80
C VAL A 101 3.86 -0.82 -1.14
N ASN A 102 3.35 -0.10 -2.12
CA ASN A 102 2.05 -0.31 -2.71
C ASN A 102 2.18 -1.06 -4.05
N ALA A 103 1.52 -2.21 -4.18
CA ALA A 103 1.32 -2.89 -5.45
C ALA A 103 0.21 -2.18 -6.23
N ALA A 104 0.58 -1.15 -6.96
CA ALA A 104 -0.32 -0.21 -7.61
C ALA A 104 -0.72 -0.64 -9.02
N ASN A 105 -1.77 -0.02 -9.55
CA ASN A 105 -2.09 -0.02 -10.97
C ASN A 105 -1.34 1.11 -11.70
N LYS A 106 -1.38 1.11 -13.04
CA LYS A 106 -0.64 2.08 -13.86
C LYS A 106 -1.06 3.54 -13.68
N THR A 107 -2.29 3.78 -13.23
CA THR A 107 -2.76 5.15 -12.97
C THR A 107 -2.32 5.68 -11.62
N LEU A 108 -1.84 4.81 -10.71
CA LEU A 108 -1.53 5.05 -9.30
C LEU A 108 -2.72 5.58 -8.47
N LEU A 109 -3.94 5.60 -9.04
CA LEU A 109 -5.12 6.17 -8.37
C LEU A 109 -5.78 5.25 -7.35
N GLY A 110 -5.15 4.12 -7.04
CA GLY A 110 -5.68 3.12 -6.13
C GLY A 110 -6.73 2.21 -6.77
N CYS A 111 -7.11 1.19 -6.03
CA CYS A 111 -8.22 0.33 -6.41
C CYS A 111 -9.55 1.04 -6.16
N MET A 112 -10.25 1.41 -7.24
CA MET A 112 -11.52 2.14 -7.19
C MET A 112 -12.74 1.22 -6.95
N LYS A 113 -12.54 -0.08 -6.64
CA LYS A 113 -13.64 -1.00 -6.31
C LYS A 113 -14.03 -0.80 -4.84
N PRO A 114 -15.32 -0.53 -4.54
CA PRO A 114 -15.77 -0.36 -3.16
C PRO A 114 -15.47 -1.59 -2.32
N LEU A 115 -14.89 -1.39 -1.15
CA LEU A 115 -14.61 -2.44 -0.14
C LEU A 115 -13.73 -3.60 -0.64
N HIS A 116 -13.01 -3.43 -1.77
CA HIS A 116 -12.17 -4.49 -2.32
C HIS A 116 -11.05 -4.87 -1.33
N ASP A 117 -10.82 -6.17 -1.20
CA ASP A 117 -9.82 -6.71 -0.28
C ASP A 117 -8.46 -6.88 -0.99
N CYS A 118 -7.79 -5.77 -1.28
CA CYS A 118 -6.44 -5.76 -1.82
C CYS A 118 -5.58 -4.70 -1.12
N VAL A 119 -4.27 -4.86 -1.19
CA VAL A 119 -3.29 -3.97 -0.55
C VAL A 119 -3.44 -2.52 -1.02
N ASP A 120 -3.66 -2.30 -2.30
CA ASP A 120 -3.83 -0.96 -2.89
C ASP A 120 -5.07 -0.24 -2.32
N ASN A 121 -6.20 -0.96 -2.20
CA ASN A 121 -7.40 -0.43 -1.55
C ASN A 121 -7.16 -0.10 -0.07
N ALA A 122 -6.51 -0.98 0.67
CA ALA A 122 -6.21 -0.79 2.09
C ALA A 122 -5.30 0.43 2.31
N ILE A 123 -4.21 0.56 1.55
CA ILE A 123 -3.29 1.69 1.64
C ILE A 123 -4.00 3.01 1.37
N HIS A 124 -4.75 3.12 0.27
CA HIS A 124 -5.51 4.33 -0.05
C HIS A 124 -6.60 4.65 0.98
N THR A 125 -7.23 3.62 1.57
CA THR A 125 -8.24 3.81 2.62
C THR A 125 -7.63 4.43 3.87
N TYR A 126 -6.52 3.89 4.36
CA TYR A 126 -5.96 4.26 5.66
C TYR A 126 -4.97 5.44 5.59
N ALA A 127 -4.42 5.74 4.42
CA ALA A 127 -3.68 6.97 4.18
C ALA A 127 -4.60 8.21 4.14
N GLY A 128 -5.83 8.06 3.62
CA GLY A 128 -6.76 9.15 3.38
C GLY A 128 -6.76 9.65 1.93
N VAL A 129 -7.69 10.56 1.63
CA VAL A 129 -7.92 11.05 0.25
C VAL A 129 -6.74 11.81 -0.34
N GLN A 130 -5.84 12.34 0.51
CA GLN A 130 -4.63 13.06 0.10
C GLN A 130 -3.70 12.15 -0.73
N LEU A 131 -3.61 10.86 -0.39
CA LEU A 131 -2.72 9.93 -1.10
C LEU A 131 -3.10 9.83 -2.59
N ARG A 132 -4.41 9.66 -2.88
CA ARG A 132 -4.86 9.59 -4.27
C ARG A 132 -4.65 10.90 -5.01
N GLN A 133 -4.82 12.03 -4.33
CA GLN A 133 -4.55 13.34 -4.92
C GLN A 133 -3.06 13.49 -5.26
N ALA A 134 -2.16 13.13 -4.35
CA ALA A 134 -0.71 13.18 -4.61
C ALA A 134 -0.30 12.25 -5.77
N CYS A 135 -0.84 11.04 -5.82
CA CYS A 135 -0.60 10.13 -6.95
C CYS A 135 -1.12 10.71 -8.28
N PHE A 136 -2.29 11.34 -8.28
CA PHE A 136 -2.83 12.01 -9.46
C PHE A 136 -1.90 13.13 -9.95
N GLU A 137 -1.40 13.96 -9.04
CA GLU A 137 -0.48 15.04 -9.37
C GLU A 137 0.83 14.52 -9.98
N LEU A 138 1.39 13.43 -9.43
CA LEU A 138 2.58 12.77 -9.99
C LEU A 138 2.35 12.26 -11.42
N ILE A 139 1.21 11.63 -11.69
CA ILE A 139 0.89 11.12 -13.03
C ILE A 139 0.56 12.27 -14.00
N LEU A 140 -0.09 13.33 -13.51
CA LEU A 140 -0.37 14.52 -14.32
C LEU A 140 0.92 15.24 -14.74
N GLU A 141 1.86 15.41 -13.82
CA GLU A 141 3.18 15.99 -14.08
C GLU A 141 3.99 15.14 -15.06
N GLN A 142 3.92 13.81 -14.90
CA GLN A 142 4.60 12.86 -15.79
C GLN A 142 3.99 12.86 -17.21
N GLY A 143 2.68 13.06 -17.36
CA GLY A 143 1.96 13.12 -18.63
C GLY A 143 1.61 11.75 -19.24
N TYR A 144 1.92 10.63 -18.57
CA TYR A 144 1.59 9.26 -19.01
C TYR A 144 1.47 8.33 -17.79
N GLU A 145 0.82 7.18 -17.99
CA GLU A 145 0.65 6.16 -16.97
C GLU A 145 2.01 5.60 -16.49
N GLU A 146 2.10 5.18 -15.22
CA GLU A 146 3.31 4.60 -14.68
C GLU A 146 3.67 3.29 -15.39
N PRO A 147 4.88 3.18 -15.97
CA PRO A 147 5.30 1.95 -16.64
C PRO A 147 5.50 0.80 -15.67
N VAL A 148 5.24 -0.43 -16.16
CA VAL A 148 5.55 -1.67 -15.40
C VAL A 148 7.05 -1.72 -15.07
N GLY A 149 7.37 -2.05 -13.82
CA GLY A 149 8.74 -2.11 -13.35
C GLY A 149 9.29 -0.78 -12.81
N MET A 150 8.51 0.30 -12.82
CA MET A 150 8.91 1.61 -12.29
C MET A 150 8.23 1.91 -10.96
N ALA A 151 8.72 2.92 -10.23
CA ALA A 151 8.20 3.29 -8.93
C ALA A 151 8.15 4.82 -8.71
N LYS A 152 7.19 5.25 -7.88
CA LYS A 152 7.00 6.63 -7.40
C LYS A 152 6.89 6.63 -5.87
N ILE A 153 7.21 7.74 -5.24
CA ILE A 153 7.12 7.91 -3.79
C ILE A 153 6.18 9.05 -3.44
N THR A 154 5.40 8.86 -2.38
CA THR A 154 4.54 9.89 -1.77
C THR A 154 4.70 9.87 -0.26
N PRO A 155 4.31 10.93 0.46
CA PRO A 155 4.03 10.85 1.89
C PRO A 155 2.97 9.79 2.19
N ALA A 156 3.01 9.16 3.37
CA ALA A 156 2.06 8.14 3.78
C ALA A 156 0.83 8.70 4.53
N TYR A 157 0.82 9.99 4.80
CA TYR A 157 -0.26 10.73 5.47
C TYR A 157 -0.66 10.11 6.83
N ASN A 158 -1.82 9.44 6.90
CA ASN A 158 -2.34 8.90 8.17
C ASN A 158 -1.85 7.51 8.53
N LEU A 159 -1.03 6.88 7.69
CA LEU A 159 -0.42 5.58 7.99
C LEU A 159 0.65 5.71 9.09
N PRO A 160 1.02 4.60 9.77
CA PRO A 160 2.15 4.59 10.72
C PRO A 160 3.50 4.84 10.05
N SER A 161 3.67 4.45 8.78
CA SER A 161 4.88 4.69 7.97
C SER A 161 4.99 6.14 7.51
N ALA A 162 6.20 6.59 7.20
CA ALA A 162 6.44 7.96 6.70
C ALA A 162 6.14 8.10 5.20
N PHE A 163 6.45 7.07 4.40
CA PHE A 163 6.30 7.09 2.95
C PHE A 163 5.55 5.87 2.41
N VAL A 164 4.94 6.06 1.25
CA VAL A 164 4.45 4.96 0.39
C VAL A 164 5.23 4.99 -0.91
N ILE A 165 5.83 3.86 -1.30
CA ILE A 165 6.45 3.68 -2.61
C ILE A 165 5.50 2.85 -3.46
N HIS A 166 4.99 3.45 -4.54
CA HIS A 166 4.06 2.82 -5.46
C HIS A 166 4.82 2.19 -6.62
N THR A 167 4.60 0.91 -6.90
CA THR A 167 5.18 0.24 -8.06
C THR A 167 4.15 -0.58 -8.81
N VAL A 168 4.32 -0.68 -10.12
CA VAL A 168 3.45 -1.44 -11.01
C VAL A 168 4.16 -2.71 -11.43
N GLY A 169 3.73 -3.85 -10.91
CA GLY A 169 4.25 -5.14 -11.33
C GLY A 169 3.61 -5.65 -12.63
N PRO A 170 4.19 -6.68 -13.28
CA PRO A 170 3.61 -7.30 -14.45
C PRO A 170 2.32 -8.07 -14.12
N LYS A 171 1.38 -8.04 -15.06
CA LYS A 171 0.13 -8.82 -15.01
C LYS A 171 0.24 -10.01 -15.95
N ILE A 172 0.01 -11.21 -15.42
CA ILE A 172 0.13 -12.46 -16.16
C ILE A 172 -1.26 -12.91 -16.63
N VAL A 173 -1.34 -13.30 -17.90
CA VAL A 173 -2.58 -13.84 -18.50
C VAL A 173 -2.54 -15.38 -18.47
N ASP A 174 -1.45 -15.96 -18.95
CA ASP A 174 -1.25 -17.42 -19.00
C ASP A 174 -0.09 -17.85 -18.10
N GLN A 175 1.12 -17.90 -18.65
CA GLN A 175 2.35 -18.23 -17.93
C GLN A 175 3.35 -17.08 -18.04
N PRO A 176 4.09 -16.77 -16.98
CA PRO A 176 5.07 -15.69 -17.03
C PRO A 176 6.21 -16.04 -18.00
N THR A 177 6.53 -15.09 -18.86
CA THR A 177 7.70 -15.11 -19.74
C THR A 177 8.93 -14.59 -19.02
N GLN A 178 10.12 -14.73 -19.63
CA GLN A 178 11.33 -14.12 -19.10
C GLN A 178 11.21 -12.60 -18.97
N ILE A 179 10.52 -11.94 -19.91
CA ILE A 179 10.24 -10.49 -19.85
C ILE A 179 9.43 -10.13 -18.61
N ASP A 180 8.43 -10.93 -18.27
CA ASP A 180 7.62 -10.69 -17.07
C ASP A 180 8.46 -10.88 -15.78
N GLU A 181 9.35 -11.86 -15.75
CA GLU A 181 10.27 -12.07 -14.64
C GLU A 181 11.23 -10.90 -14.46
N ASP A 182 11.81 -10.42 -15.56
CA ASP A 182 12.70 -9.27 -15.58
C ASP A 182 11.96 -7.98 -15.14
N LEU A 183 10.70 -7.79 -15.55
CA LEU A 183 9.86 -6.68 -15.13
C LEU A 183 9.49 -6.76 -13.66
N LEU A 184 9.25 -7.96 -13.12
CA LEU A 184 9.00 -8.13 -11.69
C LEU A 184 10.27 -7.82 -10.88
N ALA A 185 11.43 -8.33 -11.29
CA ALA A 185 12.72 -7.98 -10.67
C ALA A 185 12.96 -6.46 -10.72
N LYS A 186 12.70 -5.83 -11.87
CA LYS A 186 12.80 -4.39 -12.05
C LYS A 186 11.88 -3.60 -11.11
N SER A 187 10.67 -4.10 -10.81
CA SER A 187 9.77 -3.47 -9.83
C SER A 187 10.43 -3.39 -8.45
N TYR A 188 11.03 -4.49 -7.97
CA TYR A 188 11.77 -4.52 -6.71
C TYR A 188 12.99 -3.59 -6.75
N LEU A 189 13.79 -3.62 -7.82
CA LEU A 189 14.96 -2.76 -7.98
C LEU A 189 14.60 -1.27 -7.96
N SER A 190 13.54 -0.88 -8.68
CA SER A 190 13.08 0.52 -8.73
C SER A 190 12.59 1.00 -7.37
N VAL A 191 11.92 0.14 -6.62
CA VAL A 191 11.49 0.41 -5.24
C VAL A 191 12.69 0.64 -4.33
N LEU A 192 13.65 -0.26 -4.34
CA LEU A 192 14.84 -0.20 -3.48
C LEU A 192 15.74 0.98 -3.84
N ALA A 193 15.97 1.24 -5.13
CA ALA A 193 16.73 2.41 -5.59
C ALA A 193 16.06 3.74 -5.19
N LEU A 194 14.72 3.79 -5.24
CA LEU A 194 13.99 4.98 -4.83
C LEU A 194 14.02 5.15 -3.30
N ALA A 195 13.97 4.06 -2.55
CA ALA A 195 14.14 4.06 -1.10
C ALA A 195 15.54 4.57 -0.71
N GLU A 196 16.58 4.06 -1.33
CA GLU A 196 17.97 4.49 -1.10
C GLU A 196 18.15 5.97 -1.40
N LYS A 197 17.65 6.45 -2.55
CA LYS A 197 17.69 7.87 -2.94
C LYS A 197 17.04 8.80 -1.92
N ASN A 198 16.04 8.30 -1.18
CA ASN A 198 15.31 9.06 -0.16
C ASN A 198 15.79 8.77 1.28
N ASN A 199 16.94 8.11 1.47
CA ASN A 199 17.51 7.76 2.77
C ASN A 199 16.56 6.94 3.65
N ILE A 200 15.79 6.04 3.05
CA ILE A 200 14.88 5.12 3.75
C ILE A 200 15.70 3.93 4.24
N GLU A 201 15.73 3.73 5.56
CA GLU A 201 16.49 2.64 6.18
C GLU A 201 15.66 1.36 6.37
N SER A 202 14.34 1.50 6.55
CA SER A 202 13.41 0.38 6.78
C SER A 202 12.26 0.40 5.78
N ILE A 203 12.03 -0.74 5.11
CA ILE A 203 11.01 -0.84 4.07
C ILE A 203 10.25 -2.16 4.17
N ALA A 204 8.91 -2.11 4.07
CA ALA A 204 8.07 -3.29 3.98
C ALA A 204 7.52 -3.46 2.55
N ILE A 205 7.70 -4.64 1.97
CA ILE A 205 7.35 -4.93 0.59
C ILE A 205 6.33 -6.09 0.56
N PRO A 206 5.13 -5.90 -0.02
CA PRO A 206 4.14 -6.97 -0.16
C PRO A 206 4.53 -7.93 -1.30
N CYS A 207 3.78 -9.03 -1.45
CA CYS A 207 3.95 -9.97 -2.54
C CYS A 207 3.50 -9.35 -3.87
N LEU A 208 4.41 -8.66 -4.58
CA LEU A 208 4.08 -7.96 -5.82
C LEU A 208 3.58 -8.92 -6.91
N SER A 209 2.56 -8.52 -7.62
CA SER A 209 1.92 -9.21 -8.76
C SER A 209 1.22 -10.55 -8.45
N THR A 210 1.19 -11.03 -7.21
CA THR A 210 0.66 -12.37 -6.87
C THR A 210 -0.84 -12.42 -6.56
N GLY A 211 -1.51 -11.27 -6.49
CA GLY A 211 -2.97 -11.15 -6.37
C GLY A 211 -3.66 -11.13 -7.74
N ASP A 212 -4.43 -10.07 -8.01
CA ASP A 212 -5.18 -9.88 -9.27
C ASP A 212 -4.31 -9.91 -10.55
N PHE A 213 -2.99 -9.81 -10.40
CA PHE A 213 -2.02 -9.86 -11.50
C PHE A 213 -1.51 -11.28 -11.79
N ASN A 214 -1.92 -12.28 -11.02
CA ASN A 214 -1.77 -13.72 -11.27
C ASN A 214 -0.32 -14.22 -11.52
N PHE A 215 0.70 -13.53 -11.02
CA PHE A 215 2.07 -14.07 -11.07
C PHE A 215 2.18 -15.28 -10.13
N PRO A 216 2.74 -16.44 -10.57
CA PRO A 216 2.86 -17.61 -9.71
C PRO A 216 3.65 -17.32 -8.44
N LYS A 217 3.02 -17.52 -7.27
CA LYS A 217 3.53 -17.11 -5.96
C LYS A 217 4.95 -17.57 -5.66
N GLN A 218 5.25 -18.84 -5.89
CA GLN A 218 6.59 -19.40 -5.61
C GLN A 218 7.67 -18.77 -6.50
N LYS A 219 7.35 -18.52 -7.78
CA LYS A 219 8.28 -17.88 -8.71
C LYS A 219 8.50 -16.41 -8.37
N ALA A 220 7.42 -15.69 -8.05
CA ALA A 220 7.49 -14.31 -7.60
C ALA A 220 8.33 -14.16 -6.33
N ALA A 221 8.14 -15.04 -5.34
CA ALA A 221 8.89 -15.01 -4.09
C ALA A 221 10.41 -15.26 -4.31
N LYS A 222 10.79 -16.17 -5.21
CA LYS A 222 12.20 -16.38 -5.58
C LYS A 222 12.82 -15.13 -6.17
N ILE A 223 12.13 -14.49 -7.14
CA ILE A 223 12.59 -13.25 -7.76
C ILE A 223 12.72 -12.14 -6.70
N ALA A 224 11.71 -11.98 -5.84
CA ALA A 224 11.71 -10.98 -4.78
C ALA A 224 12.92 -11.15 -3.84
N ILE A 225 13.11 -12.36 -3.30
CA ILE A 225 14.18 -12.65 -2.33
C ILE A 225 15.55 -12.45 -2.97
N GLN A 226 15.75 -12.97 -4.17
CA GLN A 226 17.03 -12.84 -4.87
C GLN A 226 17.36 -11.39 -5.17
N THR A 227 16.39 -10.62 -5.69
CA THR A 227 16.58 -9.21 -6.03
C THR A 227 16.89 -8.37 -4.80
N VAL A 228 16.12 -8.56 -3.71
CA VAL A 228 16.32 -7.84 -2.44
C VAL A 228 17.68 -8.19 -1.84
N LYS A 229 18.02 -9.47 -1.69
CA LYS A 229 19.32 -9.91 -1.13
C LYS A 229 20.49 -9.32 -1.90
N THR A 230 20.43 -9.35 -3.24
CA THR A 230 21.49 -8.77 -4.08
C THR A 230 21.63 -7.27 -3.83
N PHE A 231 20.52 -6.52 -3.84
CA PHE A 231 20.55 -5.08 -3.67
C PHE A 231 21.08 -4.65 -2.30
N ILE A 232 20.57 -5.24 -1.20
CA ILE A 232 20.96 -4.83 0.16
C ILE A 232 22.43 -5.18 0.49
N ASN A 233 23.05 -6.10 -0.23
CA ASN A 233 24.47 -6.39 -0.06
C ASN A 233 25.36 -5.27 -0.61
N GLU A 234 24.86 -4.45 -1.53
CA GLU A 234 25.56 -3.30 -2.12
C GLU A 234 25.14 -1.99 -1.48
N SER A 235 23.92 -1.91 -0.93
CA SER A 235 23.37 -0.73 -0.30
C SER A 235 23.95 -0.49 1.10
N SER A 236 24.36 0.74 1.38
CA SER A 236 24.76 1.19 2.72
C SER A 236 23.61 1.87 3.48
N ILE A 237 22.51 2.19 2.83
CA ILE A 237 21.37 2.95 3.38
C ILE A 237 20.31 2.01 3.94
N ILE A 238 19.85 1.04 3.15
CA ILE A 238 18.76 0.16 3.55
C ILE A 238 19.28 -0.84 4.59
N LYS A 239 18.75 -0.76 5.80
CA LYS A 239 19.13 -1.57 6.96
C LYS A 239 18.18 -2.73 7.22
N LYS A 240 16.90 -2.58 6.86
CA LYS A 240 15.85 -3.54 7.21
C LYS A 240 14.82 -3.64 6.09
N VAL A 241 14.62 -4.85 5.59
CA VAL A 241 13.59 -5.17 4.60
C VAL A 241 12.63 -6.20 5.17
N ILE A 242 11.35 -5.86 5.20
CA ILE A 242 10.29 -6.73 5.67
C ILE A 242 9.55 -7.30 4.45
N PHE A 243 9.68 -8.60 4.19
CA PHE A 243 8.75 -9.28 3.30
C PHE A 243 7.41 -9.41 4.03
N ASN A 244 6.44 -8.63 3.57
CA ASN A 244 5.09 -8.67 4.11
C ASN A 244 4.24 -9.66 3.32
N VAL A 245 3.70 -10.64 4.00
CA VAL A 245 2.76 -11.62 3.44
C VAL A 245 1.40 -11.49 4.13
N PHE A 246 0.33 -11.82 3.43
CA PHE A 246 -1.03 -11.70 3.98
C PHE A 246 -1.67 -13.05 4.25
N ASP A 247 -1.43 -14.05 3.42
CA ASP A 247 -1.99 -15.39 3.51
C ASP A 247 -0.98 -16.45 3.94
N ASP A 248 -1.46 -17.62 4.37
CA ASP A 248 -0.63 -18.73 4.85
C ASP A 248 0.17 -19.40 3.75
N GLU A 249 -0.31 -19.40 2.51
CA GLU A 249 0.41 -19.95 1.37
C GLU A 249 1.68 -19.15 1.07
N ASN A 250 1.56 -17.82 0.97
CA ASN A 250 2.73 -16.95 0.82
C ASN A 250 3.67 -17.07 2.03
N LEU A 251 3.15 -17.14 3.25
CA LEU A 251 3.99 -17.33 4.44
C LEU A 251 4.85 -18.60 4.32
N ALA A 252 4.23 -19.73 3.99
CA ALA A 252 4.94 -21.00 3.86
C ALA A 252 6.00 -20.98 2.73
N ILE A 253 5.68 -20.34 1.60
CA ILE A 253 6.61 -20.16 0.48
C ILE A 253 7.85 -19.36 0.92
N TYR A 254 7.63 -18.19 1.54
CA TYR A 254 8.73 -17.33 1.98
C TYR A 254 9.55 -17.97 3.10
N GLN A 255 8.92 -18.64 4.07
CA GLN A 255 9.63 -19.37 5.14
C GLN A 255 10.57 -20.42 4.55
N LYS A 256 10.11 -21.22 3.57
CA LYS A 256 10.93 -22.22 2.91
C LYS A 256 12.10 -21.60 2.16
N LEU A 257 11.84 -20.59 1.33
CA LEU A 257 12.88 -19.98 0.47
C LEU A 257 13.89 -19.12 1.25
N LEU A 258 13.50 -18.56 2.38
CA LEU A 258 14.42 -17.80 3.23
C LEU A 258 15.28 -18.68 4.14
N ALA A 259 14.90 -19.95 4.34
CA ALA A 259 15.68 -20.93 5.08
C ALA A 259 16.78 -21.61 4.23
N GLU A 260 16.67 -21.52 2.89
CA GLU A 260 17.68 -21.97 1.93
C GLU A 260 18.85 -20.98 1.84
#